data_27255bf5c408ce5cf6b96c77e906ef67
#
_entry.id   27255bf5c408ce5cf6b96c77e906ef67
#
_cell.length_a   1.000
_cell.length_b   1.000
_cell.length_c   1.000
_cell.angle_alpha   90.00
_cell.angle_beta   90.00
_cell.angle_gamma   90.00
#
_symmetry.space_group_name_H-M   'P 1'
#
loop_
_entity.id
_entity.type
_entity.pdbx_description
1 polymer ?
#
loop_
_entity_poly.entity_id
_entity_poly.type
_entity_poly.pdbx_seq_one_letter_code
_entity_poly.pdbx_strand_id
1 'polypeptide(L)'
;MGFEIPSVPYPPATDHGGYWGPITSTLDWCEENYYATQYSAEIVNTLTNLLFIYLAFRGITNCLHNGHDRIFLVTFVGYLIVGSGSFAFHSTLKYPMQLVDELSMIYTTCLMFWATFEHKRKPPVPLLLGVAMASLAIFITGYYHYLQDPTFHQNAYAILTAIVLIRSMYIMEVSIRPFYREKEEARKAVKSNAQVSAAEKKEQERKDDRDREILQKMWWLIAVGLTVFLGGFAVWNLDNEYCSTLRRWRHEIGLPWGILLEGHGWWHLGTGFGAVSVVLLPVNQHVANFILPVLLHRLGNLATALSQRSSRRVRADMAESTERTQLCEKGSVHWCGQRRYIA
;
A
#
# COMPACT_ATOMS: atom_id res chain seq x y z
N MET A 1 0.80 -5.92 -40.26
CA MET A 1 -0.36 -6.29 -39.41
C MET A 1 -0.09 -5.66 -38.06
N GLY A 2 -0.87 -4.63 -37.69
CA GLY A 2 -0.81 -4.04 -36.36
C GLY A 2 -1.27 -5.10 -35.37
N PHE A 3 -0.58 -5.20 -34.26
CA PHE A 3 -0.99 -6.08 -33.16
C PHE A 3 -2.18 -5.37 -32.47
N GLU A 4 -3.39 -5.70 -32.86
CA GLU A 4 -4.58 -5.20 -32.18
C GLU A 4 -4.73 -5.97 -30.87
N ILE A 5 -4.56 -5.24 -29.78
CA ILE A 5 -4.81 -5.79 -28.43
C ILE A 5 -6.32 -5.95 -28.31
N PRO A 6 -6.85 -7.15 -28.00
CA PRO A 6 -8.29 -7.35 -27.87
C PRO A 6 -8.83 -6.44 -26.75
N SER A 7 -9.73 -5.56 -27.11
CA SER A 7 -10.39 -4.62 -26.20
C SER A 7 -11.88 -4.53 -26.49
N VAL A 8 -12.66 -4.22 -25.46
CA VAL A 8 -14.10 -3.89 -25.55
C VAL A 8 -14.24 -2.39 -25.29
N PRO A 9 -15.12 -1.69 -26.02
CA PRO A 9 -15.35 -0.26 -25.77
C PRO A 9 -15.65 0.01 -24.29
N TYR A 10 -15.08 1.09 -23.77
CA TYR A 10 -15.36 1.53 -22.41
C TYR A 10 -16.83 1.96 -22.33
N PRO A 11 -17.64 1.43 -21.40
CA PRO A 11 -19.04 1.83 -21.31
C PRO A 11 -19.16 3.32 -21.01
N PRO A 12 -20.19 3.99 -21.54
CA PRO A 12 -20.43 5.40 -21.20
C PRO A 12 -20.77 5.54 -19.72
N ALA A 13 -20.30 6.62 -19.09
CA ALA A 13 -20.70 6.99 -17.74
C ALA A 13 -22.24 7.16 -17.70
N THR A 14 -22.86 6.71 -16.62
CA THR A 14 -24.28 6.91 -16.43
C THR A 14 -24.52 8.14 -15.57
N ASP A 15 -25.17 9.17 -16.11
CA ASP A 15 -25.54 10.39 -15.38
C ASP A 15 -26.65 10.15 -14.34
N HIS A 16 -27.22 8.96 -14.32
CA HIS A 16 -28.26 8.58 -13.38
C HIS A 16 -27.63 7.94 -12.15
N GLY A 17 -27.99 8.42 -10.96
CA GLY A 17 -27.58 7.82 -9.69
C GLY A 17 -27.82 6.31 -9.71
N GLY A 18 -26.85 5.53 -9.16
CA GLY A 18 -26.97 4.09 -9.06
C GLY A 18 -27.98 3.62 -8.01
N TYR A 19 -27.86 2.37 -7.60
CA TYR A 19 -28.75 1.73 -6.60
C TYR A 19 -28.88 2.54 -5.30
N TRP A 20 -27.83 3.24 -4.91
CA TRP A 20 -27.78 4.01 -3.66
C TRP A 20 -28.47 5.39 -3.75
N GLY A 21 -29.04 5.74 -4.91
CA GLY A 21 -29.66 7.05 -5.16
C GLY A 21 -28.64 8.16 -5.47
N PRO A 22 -29.00 9.44 -5.36
CA PRO A 22 -28.15 10.54 -5.82
C PRO A 22 -26.83 10.63 -5.06
N ILE A 23 -25.77 11.05 -5.75
CA ILE A 23 -24.47 11.35 -5.17
C ILE A 23 -24.62 12.52 -4.21
N THR A 24 -24.06 12.40 -3.01
CA THR A 24 -24.09 13.45 -1.97
C THR A 24 -22.71 13.79 -1.42
N SER A 25 -21.67 13.07 -1.86
CA SER A 25 -20.29 13.37 -1.48
C SER A 25 -19.85 14.73 -2.02
N THR A 26 -18.89 15.36 -1.33
CA THR A 26 -18.22 16.58 -1.80
C THR A 26 -17.02 16.27 -2.70
N LEU A 27 -16.62 14.99 -2.77
CA LEU A 27 -15.56 14.47 -3.62
C LEU A 27 -16.15 13.58 -4.71
N ASP A 28 -15.65 13.75 -5.92
CA ASP A 28 -15.89 12.90 -7.10
C ASP A 28 -14.55 12.73 -7.82
N TRP A 29 -14.05 11.50 -7.85
CA TRP A 29 -12.71 11.23 -8.36
C TRP A 29 -12.69 11.05 -9.88
N CYS A 30 -11.54 10.77 -10.45
CA CYS A 30 -11.38 10.67 -11.90
C CYS A 30 -12.02 9.42 -12.51
N GLU A 31 -12.32 8.37 -11.73
CA GLU A 31 -13.06 7.20 -12.23
C GLU A 31 -14.47 7.59 -12.66
N GLU A 32 -14.93 7.06 -13.79
CA GLU A 32 -16.28 7.35 -14.28
C GLU A 32 -17.33 6.58 -13.48
N ASN A 33 -18.40 7.28 -13.10
CA ASN A 33 -19.40 6.72 -12.18
C ASN A 33 -20.31 5.69 -12.86
N TYR A 34 -20.55 4.57 -12.17
CA TYR A 34 -21.52 3.52 -12.50
C TYR A 34 -21.35 2.89 -13.89
N TYR A 35 -20.17 3.00 -14.54
CA TYR A 35 -19.98 2.45 -15.88
C TYR A 35 -20.02 0.92 -15.92
N ALA A 36 -19.62 0.25 -14.84
CA ALA A 36 -19.54 -1.22 -14.79
C ALA A 36 -20.74 -1.86 -14.10
N THR A 37 -21.34 -1.21 -13.10
CA THR A 37 -22.49 -1.72 -12.34
C THR A 37 -23.22 -0.60 -11.60
N GLN A 38 -24.52 -0.75 -11.44
CA GLN A 38 -25.34 0.18 -10.66
C GLN A 38 -25.09 0.12 -9.14
N TYR A 39 -24.37 -0.90 -8.63
CA TYR A 39 -24.13 -1.11 -7.20
C TYR A 39 -22.82 -0.50 -6.71
N SER A 40 -21.94 -0.08 -7.59
CA SER A 40 -20.69 0.57 -7.24
C SER A 40 -20.45 1.75 -8.17
N ALA A 41 -20.31 2.94 -7.59
CA ALA A 41 -20.08 4.14 -8.36
C ALA A 41 -18.71 4.09 -9.04
N GLU A 42 -17.67 3.88 -8.29
CA GLU A 42 -16.28 3.80 -8.73
C GLU A 42 -15.76 2.37 -8.50
N ILE A 43 -15.94 1.50 -9.50
CA ILE A 43 -15.72 0.05 -9.32
C ILE A 43 -14.25 -0.30 -9.07
N VAL A 44 -13.30 0.35 -9.74
CA VAL A 44 -11.87 0.08 -9.58
C VAL A 44 -11.40 0.57 -8.21
N ASN A 45 -11.80 1.79 -7.84
CA ASN A 45 -11.52 2.35 -6.52
C ASN A 45 -12.15 1.50 -5.41
N THR A 46 -13.36 1.00 -5.61
CA THR A 46 -14.02 0.06 -4.68
C THR A 46 -13.20 -1.23 -4.51
N LEU A 47 -12.89 -1.91 -5.62
CA LEU A 47 -12.26 -3.23 -5.57
C LEU A 47 -10.81 -3.19 -5.06
N THR A 48 -10.08 -2.12 -5.33
CA THR A 48 -8.71 -1.97 -4.83
C THR A 48 -8.64 -1.86 -3.31
N ASN A 49 -9.71 -1.42 -2.65
CA ASN A 49 -9.83 -1.41 -1.20
C ASN A 49 -9.94 -2.81 -0.56
N LEU A 50 -10.25 -3.85 -1.32
CA LEU A 50 -10.22 -5.24 -0.84
C LEU A 50 -8.81 -5.64 -0.38
N LEU A 51 -7.76 -5.01 -0.90
CA LEU A 51 -6.39 -5.20 -0.42
C LEU A 51 -6.26 -4.78 1.05
N PHE A 52 -6.80 -3.60 1.42
CA PHE A 52 -6.80 -3.15 2.82
C PHE A 52 -7.51 -4.13 3.73
N ILE A 53 -8.70 -4.55 3.35
CA ILE A 53 -9.52 -5.49 4.11
C ILE A 53 -8.78 -6.81 4.29
N TYR A 54 -8.20 -7.37 3.22
CA TYR A 54 -7.40 -8.59 3.28
C TYR A 54 -6.19 -8.45 4.21
N LEU A 55 -5.41 -7.39 4.06
CA LEU A 55 -4.22 -7.16 4.89
C LEU A 55 -4.58 -6.91 6.35
N ALA A 56 -5.69 -6.21 6.62
CA ALA A 56 -6.21 -6.02 7.96
C ALA A 56 -6.55 -7.35 8.65
N PHE A 57 -7.32 -8.21 8.00
CA PHE A 57 -7.65 -9.54 8.53
C PHE A 57 -6.41 -10.40 8.76
N ARG A 58 -5.44 -10.36 7.85
CA ARG A 58 -4.16 -11.06 8.02
C ARG A 58 -3.39 -10.52 9.22
N GLY A 59 -3.35 -9.20 9.39
CA GLY A 59 -2.71 -8.55 10.54
C GLY A 59 -3.39 -8.88 11.86
N ILE A 60 -4.72 -8.77 11.94
CA ILE A 60 -5.51 -9.12 13.11
C ILE A 60 -5.28 -10.59 13.52
N THR A 61 -5.41 -11.51 12.55
CA THR A 61 -5.20 -12.95 12.80
C THR A 61 -3.78 -13.20 13.31
N ASN A 62 -2.78 -12.56 12.71
CA ASN A 62 -1.38 -12.68 13.14
C ASN A 62 -1.17 -12.16 14.57
N CYS A 63 -1.78 -11.02 14.93
CA CYS A 63 -1.72 -10.47 16.28
C CYS A 63 -2.32 -11.42 17.33
N LEU A 64 -3.48 -12.01 17.02
CA LEU A 64 -4.17 -12.92 17.92
C LEU A 64 -3.41 -14.24 18.09
N HIS A 65 -2.87 -14.81 17.00
CA HIS A 65 -2.16 -16.10 17.07
C HIS A 65 -0.79 -16.01 17.77
N ASN A 66 -0.07 -14.92 17.56
CA ASN A 66 1.30 -14.76 18.06
C ASN A 66 1.37 -13.94 19.36
N GLY A 67 0.25 -13.52 19.93
CA GLY A 67 0.20 -12.80 21.20
C GLY A 67 0.92 -11.44 21.15
N HIS A 68 0.79 -10.70 20.04
CA HIS A 68 1.38 -9.38 19.92
C HIS A 68 0.69 -8.35 20.83
N ASP A 69 1.37 -7.26 21.13
CA ASP A 69 0.82 -6.19 21.95
C ASP A 69 -0.51 -5.67 21.38
N ARG A 70 -1.43 -5.36 22.27
CA ARG A 70 -2.79 -4.91 21.92
C ARG A 70 -2.82 -3.69 21.00
N ILE A 71 -1.79 -2.86 21.05
CA ILE A 71 -1.70 -1.67 20.19
C ILE A 71 -1.70 -2.03 18.70
N PHE A 72 -1.06 -3.15 18.31
CA PHE A 72 -1.08 -3.62 16.92
C PHE A 72 -2.45 -4.12 16.51
N LEU A 73 -3.12 -4.86 17.41
CA LEU A 73 -4.48 -5.30 17.15
C LEU A 73 -5.39 -4.10 16.88
N VAL A 74 -5.32 -3.07 17.75
CA VAL A 74 -6.11 -1.83 17.58
C VAL A 74 -5.74 -1.10 16.30
N THR A 75 -4.45 -1.04 15.93
CA THR A 75 -4.00 -0.44 14.68
C THR A 75 -4.55 -1.19 13.46
N PHE A 76 -4.54 -2.53 13.45
CA PHE A 76 -5.12 -3.31 12.35
C PHE A 76 -6.65 -3.22 12.28
N VAL A 77 -7.33 -3.05 13.41
CA VAL A 77 -8.77 -2.76 13.43
C VAL A 77 -9.02 -1.37 12.82
N GLY A 78 -8.23 -0.35 13.19
CA GLY A 78 -8.28 0.96 12.54
C GLY A 78 -8.05 0.88 11.03
N TYR A 79 -7.06 0.11 10.61
CA TYR A 79 -6.76 -0.13 9.20
C TYR A 79 -7.91 -0.86 8.47
N LEU A 80 -8.60 -1.80 9.13
CA LEU A 80 -9.82 -2.43 8.61
C LEU A 80 -10.95 -1.42 8.42
N ILE A 81 -11.12 -0.50 9.37
CA ILE A 81 -12.15 0.55 9.29
C ILE A 81 -11.85 1.49 8.11
N VAL A 82 -10.58 1.88 7.92
CA VAL A 82 -10.15 2.69 6.76
C VAL A 82 -10.53 2.00 5.46
N GLY A 83 -10.08 0.76 5.25
CA GLY A 83 -10.35 0.03 4.00
C GLY A 83 -11.83 -0.25 3.76
N SER A 84 -12.61 -0.52 4.82
CA SER A 84 -14.05 -0.75 4.71
C SER A 84 -14.82 0.55 4.48
N GLY A 85 -14.39 1.65 5.09
CA GLY A 85 -14.95 2.98 4.88
C GLY A 85 -14.74 3.46 3.45
N SER A 86 -13.51 3.32 2.95
CA SER A 86 -13.15 3.66 1.57
C SER A 86 -13.91 2.78 0.56
N PHE A 87 -14.00 1.47 0.80
CA PHE A 87 -14.84 0.58 0.00
C PHE A 87 -16.30 1.07 -0.07
N ALA A 88 -16.89 1.42 1.08
CA ALA A 88 -18.26 1.89 1.16
C ALA A 88 -18.44 3.27 0.50
N PHE A 89 -17.47 4.16 0.64
CA PHE A 89 -17.48 5.48 0.01
C PHE A 89 -17.47 5.35 -1.52
N HIS A 90 -16.48 4.67 -2.09
CA HIS A 90 -16.36 4.49 -3.55
C HIS A 90 -17.51 3.66 -4.16
N SER A 91 -18.14 2.79 -3.37
CA SER A 91 -19.34 2.10 -3.83
C SER A 91 -20.56 3.00 -3.93
N THR A 92 -20.70 3.98 -3.01
CA THR A 92 -21.97 4.70 -2.83
C THR A 92 -21.93 6.19 -3.17
N LEU A 93 -20.75 6.82 -3.11
CA LEU A 93 -20.51 8.27 -3.16
C LEU A 93 -21.47 9.06 -2.25
N LYS A 94 -21.67 8.53 -1.03
CA LYS A 94 -22.47 9.20 -0.01
C LYS A 94 -21.60 9.98 0.96
N TYR A 95 -22.03 11.21 1.29
CA TYR A 95 -21.31 12.07 2.24
C TYR A 95 -21.02 11.41 3.59
N PRO A 96 -21.96 10.67 4.23
CA PRO A 96 -21.63 9.94 5.45
C PRO A 96 -20.51 8.89 5.27
N MET A 97 -20.45 8.22 4.11
CA MET A 97 -19.40 7.24 3.81
C MET A 97 -18.06 7.91 3.53
N GLN A 98 -18.07 9.08 2.85
CA GLN A 98 -16.89 9.94 2.72
C GLN A 98 -16.31 10.30 4.10
N LEU A 99 -17.15 10.70 5.06
CA LEU A 99 -16.69 10.99 6.41
C LEU A 99 -16.08 9.75 7.10
N VAL A 100 -16.69 8.56 6.91
CA VAL A 100 -16.12 7.32 7.47
C VAL A 100 -14.76 7.03 6.85
N ASP A 101 -14.60 7.17 5.54
CA ASP A 101 -13.34 6.98 4.83
C ASP A 101 -12.27 7.93 5.36
N GLU A 102 -12.47 9.21 5.21
CA GLU A 102 -11.47 10.23 5.49
C GLU A 102 -11.16 10.37 6.99
N LEU A 103 -12.16 10.41 7.87
CA LEU A 103 -11.93 10.59 9.31
C LEU A 103 -11.33 9.35 9.97
N SER A 104 -11.59 8.15 9.46
CA SER A 104 -10.93 6.94 9.98
C SER A 104 -9.42 6.97 9.79
N MET A 105 -8.94 7.58 8.70
CA MET A 105 -7.52 7.80 8.47
C MET A 105 -6.91 8.71 9.54
N ILE A 106 -7.58 9.83 9.89
CA ILE A 106 -7.17 10.74 10.96
C ILE A 106 -7.12 10.02 12.31
N TYR A 107 -8.19 9.30 12.66
CA TYR A 107 -8.28 8.63 13.96
C TYR A 107 -7.21 7.55 14.11
N THR A 108 -7.00 6.74 13.08
CA THR A 108 -5.97 5.71 13.08
C THR A 108 -4.58 6.34 13.19
N THR A 109 -4.32 7.46 12.49
CA THR A 109 -3.03 8.16 12.56
C THR A 109 -2.81 8.83 13.90
N CYS A 110 -3.84 9.43 14.52
CA CYS A 110 -3.77 9.97 15.88
C CYS A 110 -3.45 8.87 16.92
N LEU A 111 -4.05 7.70 16.76
CA LEU A 111 -3.76 6.54 17.61
C LEU A 111 -2.30 6.08 17.45
N MET A 112 -1.81 6.00 16.23
CA MET A 112 -0.41 5.66 15.94
C MET A 112 0.56 6.72 16.48
N PHE A 113 0.20 7.99 16.35
CA PHE A 113 0.96 9.08 16.95
C PHE A 113 1.08 8.89 18.46
N TRP A 114 -0.05 8.71 19.14
CA TRP A 114 -0.05 8.42 20.56
C TRP A 114 0.83 7.23 20.92
N ALA A 115 0.66 6.09 20.25
CA ALA A 115 1.43 4.87 20.50
C ALA A 115 2.95 5.06 20.33
N THR A 116 3.38 5.79 19.30
CA THR A 116 4.81 6.03 19.04
C THR A 116 5.46 7.00 20.00
N PHE A 117 4.72 7.96 20.53
CA PHE A 117 5.24 8.97 21.46
C PHE A 117 5.12 8.59 22.94
N GLU A 118 4.18 7.69 23.32
CA GLU A 118 4.08 7.16 24.68
C GLU A 118 5.20 6.15 25.00
N HIS A 119 5.83 5.55 23.99
CA HIS A 119 6.82 4.49 24.16
C HIS A 119 7.90 4.89 25.20
N LYS A 120 8.05 4.04 26.25
CA LYS A 120 8.95 4.24 27.40
C LYS A 120 8.72 5.53 28.20
N ARG A 121 7.54 6.17 28.13
CA ARG A 121 7.17 7.32 28.94
C ARG A 121 6.48 6.90 30.24
N LYS A 122 6.69 7.73 31.29
CA LYS A 122 6.03 7.53 32.58
C LYS A 122 4.76 8.38 32.69
N PRO A 123 3.74 7.95 33.44
CA PRO A 123 2.61 8.80 33.78
C PRO A 123 3.08 10.16 34.36
N PRO A 124 2.41 11.29 34.06
CA PRO A 124 1.14 11.44 33.36
C PRO A 124 1.25 11.63 31.83
N VAL A 125 2.47 11.56 31.25
CA VAL A 125 2.71 11.92 29.84
C VAL A 125 1.84 11.14 28.85
N PRO A 126 1.67 9.79 28.94
CA PRO A 126 0.80 9.05 28.03
C PRO A 126 -0.65 9.52 28.05
N LEU A 127 -1.18 9.84 29.24
CA LEU A 127 -2.54 10.32 29.39
C LEU A 127 -2.73 11.70 28.75
N LEU A 128 -1.84 12.63 29.04
CA LEU A 128 -1.89 13.98 28.46
C LEU A 128 -1.79 13.95 26.93
N LEU A 129 -0.92 13.10 26.40
CA LEU A 129 -0.78 12.91 24.96
C LEU A 129 -2.05 12.30 24.35
N GLY A 130 -2.65 11.31 25.02
CA GLY A 130 -3.92 10.70 24.59
C GLY A 130 -5.05 11.73 24.52
N VAL A 131 -5.19 12.56 25.57
CA VAL A 131 -6.17 13.66 25.60
C VAL A 131 -5.89 14.67 24.49
N ALA A 132 -4.63 15.05 24.25
CA ALA A 132 -4.27 15.97 23.19
C ALA A 132 -4.63 15.43 21.80
N MET A 133 -4.34 14.13 21.52
CA MET A 133 -4.69 13.47 20.26
C MET A 133 -6.21 13.33 20.08
N ALA A 134 -6.94 12.99 21.12
CA ALA A 134 -8.40 12.95 21.08
C ALA A 134 -9.00 14.35 20.81
N SER A 135 -8.50 15.37 21.46
CA SER A 135 -8.92 16.78 21.25
C SER A 135 -8.62 17.22 19.81
N LEU A 136 -7.44 16.86 19.29
CA LEU A 136 -7.07 17.15 17.90
C LEU A 136 -8.00 16.43 16.90
N ALA A 137 -8.30 15.15 17.13
CA ALA A 137 -9.21 14.39 16.29
C ALA A 137 -10.62 15.00 16.28
N ILE A 138 -11.15 15.39 17.44
CA ILE A 138 -12.45 16.08 17.56
C ILE A 138 -12.42 17.44 16.83
N PHE A 139 -11.34 18.21 17.00
CA PHE A 139 -11.18 19.48 16.31
C PHE A 139 -11.16 19.32 14.79
N ILE A 140 -10.35 18.38 14.27
CA ILE A 140 -10.27 18.11 12.83
C ILE A 140 -11.64 17.68 12.30
N THR A 141 -12.34 16.81 13.01
CA THR A 141 -13.68 16.35 12.64
C THR A 141 -14.67 17.50 12.53
N GLY A 142 -14.78 18.33 13.57
CA GLY A 142 -15.71 19.45 13.60
C GLY A 142 -15.38 20.50 12.55
N TYR A 143 -14.11 20.83 12.38
CA TYR A 143 -13.64 21.81 11.41
C TYR A 143 -13.85 21.33 9.97
N TYR A 144 -13.53 20.06 9.70
CA TYR A 144 -13.75 19.45 8.38
C TYR A 144 -15.25 19.39 8.04
N HIS A 145 -16.10 18.98 8.98
CA HIS A 145 -17.55 18.96 8.77
C HIS A 145 -18.13 20.35 8.51
N TYR A 146 -17.58 21.37 9.17
CA TYR A 146 -18.03 22.76 9.01
C TYR A 146 -17.61 23.35 7.64
N LEU A 147 -16.34 23.19 7.25
CA LEU A 147 -15.81 23.74 6.00
C LEU A 147 -16.15 22.91 4.77
N GLN A 148 -16.26 21.59 4.94
CA GLN A 148 -16.39 20.61 3.84
C GLN A 148 -15.27 20.72 2.78
N ASP A 149 -14.08 21.24 3.18
CA ASP A 149 -12.91 21.38 2.32
C ASP A 149 -11.96 20.19 2.52
N PRO A 150 -11.83 19.31 1.50
CA PRO A 150 -10.94 18.15 1.56
C PRO A 150 -9.46 18.52 1.73
N THR A 151 -9.04 19.69 1.24
CA THR A 151 -7.64 20.15 1.31
C THR A 151 -7.13 20.24 2.73
N PHE A 152 -7.97 20.76 3.64
CA PHE A 152 -7.63 20.82 5.05
C PHE A 152 -7.37 19.43 5.65
N HIS A 153 -8.30 18.50 5.40
CA HIS A 153 -8.19 17.13 5.87
C HIS A 153 -6.94 16.44 5.33
N GLN A 154 -6.69 16.53 4.02
CA GLN A 154 -5.53 15.92 3.35
C GLN A 154 -4.21 16.45 3.91
N ASN A 155 -4.08 17.76 4.13
CA ASN A 155 -2.89 18.36 4.73
C ASN A 155 -2.70 17.91 6.19
N ALA A 156 -3.75 17.87 7.00
CA ALA A 156 -3.68 17.38 8.37
C ALA A 156 -3.22 15.91 8.42
N TYR A 157 -3.78 15.06 7.58
CA TYR A 157 -3.37 13.66 7.45
C TYR A 157 -1.91 13.50 7.02
N ALA A 158 -1.47 14.27 6.01
CA ALA A 158 -0.09 14.23 5.51
C ALA A 158 0.92 14.61 6.60
N ILE A 159 0.66 15.70 7.35
CA ILE A 159 1.53 16.18 8.44
C ILE A 159 1.60 15.13 9.56
N LEU A 160 0.45 14.63 10.02
CA LEU A 160 0.41 13.63 11.10
C LEU A 160 1.14 12.36 10.69
N THR A 161 0.90 11.86 9.47
CA THR A 161 1.55 10.68 8.91
C THR A 161 3.07 10.85 8.82
N ALA A 162 3.54 11.99 8.32
CA ALA A 162 4.97 12.28 8.23
C ALA A 162 5.64 12.26 9.63
N ILE A 163 5.00 12.87 10.63
CA ILE A 163 5.52 12.87 12.01
C ILE A 163 5.58 11.45 12.57
N VAL A 164 4.54 10.66 12.39
CA VAL A 164 4.50 9.25 12.84
C VAL A 164 5.59 8.43 12.18
N LEU A 165 5.78 8.57 10.86
CA LEU A 165 6.82 7.86 10.10
C LEU A 165 8.22 8.21 10.59
N ILE A 166 8.56 9.48 10.69
CA ILE A 166 9.87 9.95 11.16
C ILE A 166 10.12 9.46 12.59
N ARG A 167 9.12 9.55 13.45
CA ARG A 167 9.22 9.10 14.84
C ARG A 167 9.41 7.58 14.93
N SER A 168 8.70 6.81 14.13
CA SER A 168 8.82 5.35 14.08
C SER A 168 10.21 4.92 13.61
N MET A 169 10.75 5.52 12.57
CA MET A 169 12.12 5.29 12.09
C MET A 169 13.16 5.63 13.16
N TYR A 170 12.98 6.75 13.87
CA TYR A 170 13.86 7.14 14.98
C TYR A 170 13.84 6.11 16.12
N ILE A 171 12.63 5.65 16.54
CA ILE A 171 12.50 4.64 17.60
C ILE A 171 13.17 3.32 17.19
N MET A 172 12.96 2.89 15.95
CA MET A 172 13.58 1.71 15.38
C MET A 172 15.11 1.79 15.48
N GLU A 173 15.70 2.89 15.00
CA GLU A 173 17.15 3.11 15.06
C GLU A 173 17.70 3.07 16.48
N VAL A 174 17.09 3.85 17.37
CA VAL A 174 17.60 3.95 18.76
C VAL A 174 17.38 2.65 19.55
N SER A 175 16.37 1.86 19.22
CA SER A 175 16.04 0.64 19.96
C SER A 175 16.81 -0.59 19.50
N ILE A 176 17.18 -0.66 18.21
CA ILE A 176 17.78 -1.86 17.62
C ILE A 176 19.28 -1.69 17.35
N ARG A 177 19.75 -0.48 16.97
CA ARG A 177 21.15 -0.29 16.59
C ARG A 177 22.10 -0.57 17.77
N PRO A 178 23.07 -1.48 17.63
CA PRO A 178 23.99 -1.87 18.72
C PRO A 178 24.74 -0.69 19.35
N PHE A 179 25.13 0.29 18.55
CA PHE A 179 25.82 1.50 19.03
C PHE A 179 25.10 2.23 20.16
N TYR A 180 23.78 2.37 20.10
CA TYR A 180 23.02 3.07 21.15
C TYR A 180 22.88 2.21 22.39
N ARG A 181 22.82 0.89 22.27
CA ARG A 181 22.81 -0.05 23.39
C ARG A 181 24.14 -0.08 24.10
N GLU A 182 25.25 -0.22 23.36
CA GLU A 182 26.61 -0.19 23.89
C GLU A 182 26.87 1.09 24.68
N LYS A 183 26.45 2.23 24.15
CA LYS A 183 26.57 3.54 24.83
C LYS A 183 25.78 3.58 26.14
N GLU A 184 24.58 3.02 26.18
CA GLU A 184 23.76 2.96 27.40
C GLU A 184 24.34 1.97 28.42
N GLU A 185 24.83 0.82 27.96
CA GLU A 185 25.50 -0.20 28.80
C GLU A 185 26.78 0.32 29.38
N ALA A 186 27.63 0.99 28.59
CA ALA A 186 28.85 1.65 29.07
C ALA A 186 28.54 2.69 30.16
N ARG A 187 27.45 3.46 29.98
CA ARG A 187 26.98 4.43 30.98
C ARG A 187 26.53 3.76 32.29
N LYS A 188 25.92 2.56 32.19
CA LYS A 188 25.51 1.75 33.35
C LYS A 188 26.71 1.07 34.04
N ALA A 189 27.65 0.55 33.26
CA ALA A 189 28.86 -0.12 33.76
C ALA A 189 29.74 0.86 34.56
N VAL A 190 29.92 2.09 34.09
CA VAL A 190 30.61 3.15 34.85
C VAL A 190 29.96 3.40 36.23
N LYS A 191 28.64 3.17 36.34
CA LYS A 191 27.91 3.33 37.61
C LYS A 191 27.97 2.11 38.51
N SER A 192 28.21 0.90 37.97
CA SER A 192 28.09 -0.36 38.71
C SER A 192 29.43 -1.07 39.00
N ASN A 193 30.58 -0.61 38.49
CA ASN A 193 31.89 -1.26 38.57
C ASN A 193 31.87 -2.75 38.20
N ALA A 194 30.97 -3.22 37.37
CA ALA A 194 30.83 -4.61 36.97
C ALA A 194 31.80 -4.99 35.85
N GLN A 195 32.54 -6.08 36.05
CA GLN A 195 33.36 -6.70 35.00
C GLN A 195 32.49 -7.67 34.17
N VAL A 196 32.51 -7.49 32.84
CA VAL A 196 31.79 -8.36 31.89
C VAL A 196 32.65 -9.57 31.55
N SER A 197 32.10 -10.78 31.66
CA SER A 197 32.82 -12.02 31.35
C SER A 197 33.04 -12.20 29.83
N ALA A 198 34.06 -13.00 29.44
CA ALA A 198 34.34 -13.30 28.02
C ALA A 198 33.14 -14.00 27.33
N ALA A 199 32.38 -14.82 28.07
CA ALA A 199 31.21 -15.50 27.56
C ALA A 199 30.05 -14.51 27.26
N GLU A 200 29.82 -13.56 28.17
CA GLU A 200 28.83 -12.50 27.99
C GLU A 200 29.17 -11.60 26.79
N LYS A 201 30.45 -11.26 26.62
CA LYS A 201 30.91 -10.48 25.46
C LYS A 201 30.64 -11.18 24.15
N LYS A 202 30.94 -12.50 24.04
CA LYS A 202 30.67 -13.28 22.83
C LYS A 202 29.16 -13.39 22.53
N GLU A 203 28.35 -13.57 23.56
CA GLU A 203 26.88 -13.60 23.39
C GLU A 203 26.34 -12.22 22.95
N GLN A 204 26.94 -11.16 23.45
CA GLN A 204 26.58 -9.79 23.03
C GLN A 204 26.94 -9.53 21.55
N GLU A 205 28.13 -9.95 21.10
CA GLU A 205 28.52 -9.86 19.69
C GLU A 205 27.55 -10.59 18.77
N ARG A 206 27.09 -11.79 19.15
CA ARG A 206 26.08 -12.54 18.40
C ARG A 206 24.73 -11.80 18.33
N LYS A 207 24.30 -11.14 19.41
CA LYS A 207 23.09 -10.32 19.43
C LYS A 207 23.23 -9.10 18.54
N ASP A 208 24.39 -8.47 18.56
CA ASP A 208 24.67 -7.27 17.77
C ASP A 208 24.67 -7.57 16.26
N ASP A 209 25.25 -8.70 15.86
CA ASP A 209 25.23 -9.13 14.46
C ASP A 209 23.80 -9.40 13.97
N ARG A 210 23.01 -10.11 14.79
CA ARG A 210 21.59 -10.35 14.49
C ARG A 210 20.80 -9.03 14.39
N ASP A 211 21.02 -8.11 15.32
CA ASP A 211 20.30 -6.83 15.36
C ASP A 211 20.68 -5.93 14.17
N ARG A 212 21.95 -6.00 13.70
CA ARG A 212 22.37 -5.32 12.45
C ARG A 212 21.65 -5.89 11.23
N GLU A 213 21.56 -7.22 11.12
CA GLU A 213 20.86 -7.89 10.02
C GLU A 213 19.37 -7.51 10.00
N ILE A 214 18.74 -7.50 11.16
CA ILE A 214 17.33 -7.10 11.31
C ILE A 214 17.15 -5.65 10.88
N LEU A 215 17.98 -4.75 11.37
CA LEU A 215 17.91 -3.32 11.05
C LEU A 215 18.06 -3.07 9.55
N GLN A 216 18.97 -3.80 8.89
CA GLN A 216 19.14 -3.72 7.44
C GLN A 216 17.88 -4.16 6.69
N LYS A 217 17.26 -5.28 7.10
CA LYS A 217 15.99 -5.75 6.50
C LYS A 217 14.87 -4.75 6.73
N MET A 218 14.78 -4.15 7.91
CA MET A 218 13.77 -3.14 8.22
C MET A 218 13.94 -1.88 7.36
N TRP A 219 15.17 -1.37 7.19
CA TRP A 219 15.43 -0.23 6.31
C TRP A 219 15.08 -0.52 4.85
N TRP A 220 15.38 -1.74 4.38
CA TRP A 220 14.99 -2.14 3.03
C TRP A 220 13.45 -2.16 2.86
N LEU A 221 12.72 -2.69 3.84
CA LEU A 221 11.25 -2.69 3.83
C LEU A 221 10.67 -1.27 3.87
N ILE A 222 11.26 -0.37 4.68
CA ILE A 222 10.88 1.05 4.70
C ILE A 222 11.10 1.67 3.32
N ALA A 223 12.25 1.47 2.71
CA ALA A 223 12.57 2.01 1.41
C ALA A 223 11.57 1.55 0.34
N VAL A 224 11.26 0.25 0.28
CA VAL A 224 10.25 -0.31 -0.63
C VAL A 224 8.87 0.24 -0.32
N GLY A 225 8.45 0.21 0.96
CA GLY A 225 7.13 0.71 1.38
C GLY A 225 6.93 2.19 1.04
N LEU A 226 7.93 3.03 1.32
CA LEU A 226 7.88 4.45 0.98
C LEU A 226 7.89 4.69 -0.53
N THR A 227 8.66 3.92 -1.29
CA THR A 227 8.70 4.04 -2.75
C THR A 227 7.33 3.71 -3.36
N VAL A 228 6.70 2.64 -2.91
CA VAL A 228 5.36 2.23 -3.38
C VAL A 228 4.29 3.25 -2.95
N PHE A 229 4.35 3.72 -1.70
CA PHE A 229 3.45 4.75 -1.18
C PHE A 229 3.56 6.07 -1.96
N LEU A 230 4.78 6.61 -2.10
CA LEU A 230 5.03 7.86 -2.83
C LEU A 230 4.75 7.72 -4.33
N GLY A 231 5.02 6.55 -4.91
CA GLY A 231 4.66 6.23 -6.29
C GLY A 231 3.15 6.25 -6.50
N GLY A 232 2.39 5.62 -5.61
CA GLY A 232 0.92 5.66 -5.63
C GLY A 232 0.39 7.09 -5.48
N PHE A 233 0.98 7.89 -4.56
CA PHE A 233 0.64 9.30 -4.38
C PHE A 233 0.90 10.14 -5.63
N ALA A 234 2.04 9.93 -6.29
CA ALA A 234 2.37 10.62 -7.53
C ALA A 234 1.38 10.27 -8.65
N VAL A 235 1.04 8.99 -8.81
CA VAL A 235 0.06 8.54 -9.81
C VAL A 235 -1.33 9.11 -9.52
N TRP A 236 -1.75 9.16 -8.27
CA TRP A 236 -3.02 9.80 -7.88
C TRP A 236 -3.07 11.30 -8.18
N ASN A 237 -1.97 12.04 -7.94
CA ASN A 237 -1.91 13.46 -8.29
C ASN A 237 -2.00 13.65 -9.82
N LEU A 238 -1.33 12.80 -10.61
CA LEU A 238 -1.44 12.83 -12.07
C LEU A 238 -2.86 12.50 -12.54
N ASP A 239 -3.53 11.56 -11.89
CA ASP A 239 -4.94 11.21 -12.18
C ASP A 239 -5.87 12.40 -11.97
N ASN A 240 -5.70 13.13 -10.87
CA ASN A 240 -6.50 14.32 -10.59
C ASN A 240 -6.22 15.47 -11.57
N GLU A 241 -4.95 15.75 -11.86
CA GLU A 241 -4.54 16.87 -12.72
C GLU A 241 -4.90 16.63 -14.19
N TYR A 242 -4.74 15.41 -14.68
CA TYR A 242 -4.95 15.06 -16.08
C TYR A 242 -6.22 14.22 -16.33
N CYS A 243 -7.21 14.30 -15.46
CA CYS A 243 -8.39 13.44 -15.47
C CYS A 243 -9.11 13.41 -16.85
N SER A 244 -9.34 14.55 -17.47
CA SER A 244 -10.01 14.62 -18.77
C SER A 244 -9.23 13.89 -19.89
N THR A 245 -7.91 13.95 -19.83
CA THR A 245 -7.04 13.25 -20.79
C THR A 245 -7.02 11.75 -20.54
N LEU A 246 -6.96 11.34 -19.28
CA LEU A 246 -6.96 9.92 -18.88
C LEU A 246 -8.29 9.27 -19.21
N ARG A 247 -9.44 9.93 -18.96
CA ARG A 247 -10.76 9.45 -19.39
C ARG A 247 -10.83 9.24 -20.89
N ARG A 248 -10.33 10.18 -21.69
CA ARG A 248 -10.28 10.01 -23.16
C ARG A 248 -9.42 8.80 -23.56
N TRP A 249 -8.25 8.63 -22.98
CA TRP A 249 -7.39 7.48 -23.27
C TRP A 249 -8.02 6.14 -22.83
N ARG A 250 -8.76 6.10 -21.71
CA ARG A 250 -9.52 4.92 -21.30
C ARG A 250 -10.52 4.49 -22.38
N HIS A 251 -11.25 5.46 -22.93
CA HIS A 251 -12.19 5.19 -24.03
C HIS A 251 -11.52 4.76 -25.34
N GLU A 252 -10.35 5.32 -25.66
CA GLU A 252 -9.58 4.93 -26.84
C GLU A 252 -8.99 3.51 -26.69
N ILE A 253 -8.48 3.16 -25.51
CA ILE A 253 -7.83 1.88 -25.25
C ILE A 253 -8.87 0.76 -25.01
N GLY A 254 -9.97 1.08 -24.35
CA GLY A 254 -11.04 0.13 -24.00
C GLY A 254 -10.68 -0.80 -22.85
N LEU A 255 -11.65 -1.66 -22.49
CA LEU A 255 -11.50 -2.63 -21.40
C LEU A 255 -10.81 -3.93 -21.91
N PRO A 256 -10.02 -4.61 -21.07
CA PRO A 256 -9.74 -4.29 -19.67
C PRO A 256 -8.57 -3.32 -19.46
N TRP A 257 -7.91 -2.88 -20.50
CA TRP A 257 -6.64 -2.15 -20.42
C TRP A 257 -6.81 -0.72 -19.89
N GLY A 258 -7.95 -0.09 -20.15
CA GLY A 258 -8.27 1.23 -19.62
C GLY A 258 -8.26 1.30 -18.09
N ILE A 259 -8.55 0.18 -17.39
CA ILE A 259 -8.47 0.08 -15.93
C ILE A 259 -7.07 0.43 -15.38
N LEU A 260 -6.01 0.17 -16.15
CA LEU A 260 -4.65 0.49 -15.73
C LEU A 260 -4.38 1.99 -15.63
N LEU A 261 -5.24 2.81 -16.23
CA LEU A 261 -5.20 4.27 -16.17
C LEU A 261 -6.06 4.85 -15.02
N GLU A 262 -6.64 4.01 -14.15
CA GLU A 262 -7.34 4.45 -12.95
C GLU A 262 -6.33 4.75 -11.84
N GLY A 263 -5.82 5.99 -11.82
CA GLY A 263 -4.70 6.37 -10.95
C GLY A 263 -5.04 6.34 -9.47
N HIS A 264 -6.29 6.62 -9.10
CA HIS A 264 -6.76 6.55 -7.72
C HIS A 264 -6.74 5.10 -7.19
N GLY A 265 -7.07 4.12 -8.03
CA GLY A 265 -6.92 2.70 -7.68
C GLY A 265 -5.46 2.32 -7.33
N TRP A 266 -4.47 2.86 -8.05
CA TRP A 266 -3.06 2.68 -7.72
C TRP A 266 -2.67 3.34 -6.38
N TRP A 267 -3.30 4.46 -6.03
CA TRP A 267 -3.16 5.08 -4.72
C TRP A 267 -3.63 4.13 -3.59
N HIS A 268 -4.78 3.49 -3.73
CA HIS A 268 -5.24 2.49 -2.77
C HIS A 268 -4.25 1.33 -2.64
N LEU A 269 -3.78 0.77 -3.76
CA LEU A 269 -2.80 -0.31 -3.72
C LEU A 269 -1.48 0.14 -3.09
N GLY A 270 -1.00 1.32 -3.45
CA GLY A 270 0.24 1.90 -2.93
C GLY A 270 0.19 2.21 -1.44
N THR A 271 -0.89 2.84 -0.97
CA THR A 271 -1.09 3.14 0.46
C THR A 271 -1.35 1.89 1.28
N GLY A 272 -2.15 0.96 0.76
CA GLY A 272 -2.42 -0.31 1.42
C GLY A 272 -1.16 -1.11 1.68
N PHE A 273 -0.32 -1.27 0.68
CA PHE A 273 0.97 -1.95 0.82
C PHE A 273 1.97 -1.15 1.66
N GLY A 274 2.12 0.16 1.36
CA GLY A 274 3.09 1.03 2.02
C GLY A 274 2.81 1.18 3.51
N ALA A 275 1.56 1.39 3.90
CA ALA A 275 1.17 1.53 5.31
C ALA A 275 1.50 0.26 6.12
N VAL A 276 1.16 -0.92 5.60
CA VAL A 276 1.49 -2.19 6.28
C VAL A 276 2.99 -2.38 6.40
N SER A 277 3.76 -2.06 5.35
CA SER A 277 5.22 -2.19 5.38
C SER A 277 5.88 -1.28 6.42
N VAL A 278 5.33 -0.11 6.68
CA VAL A 278 5.88 0.86 7.64
C VAL A 278 5.32 0.68 9.05
N VAL A 279 4.03 0.39 9.19
CA VAL A 279 3.37 0.20 10.49
C VAL A 279 3.88 -1.02 11.24
N LEU A 280 4.19 -2.08 10.51
CA LEU A 280 4.64 -3.36 11.11
C LEU A 280 6.11 -3.37 11.51
N LEU A 281 6.91 -2.42 11.02
CA LEU A 281 8.36 -2.40 11.18
C LEU A 281 8.89 -2.08 12.59
N PRO A 282 8.32 -1.13 13.35
CA PRO A 282 8.95 -0.72 14.59
C PRO A 282 8.89 -1.73 15.72
N VAL A 283 8.10 -2.80 15.62
CA VAL A 283 7.67 -3.50 16.81
C VAL A 283 7.84 -5.01 16.78
N ASN A 284 7.96 -5.68 15.65
CA ASN A 284 8.08 -7.13 15.72
C ASN A 284 8.82 -7.80 14.54
N GLN A 285 9.98 -8.40 14.84
CA GLN A 285 10.78 -9.24 13.94
C GLN A 285 9.97 -10.38 13.30
N HIS A 286 8.98 -10.94 14.04
CA HIS A 286 8.15 -12.04 13.55
C HIS A 286 7.18 -11.63 12.44
N VAL A 287 6.66 -10.41 12.47
CA VAL A 287 5.75 -9.89 11.44
C VAL A 287 6.48 -9.57 10.15
N ALA A 288 7.65 -8.96 10.22
CA ALA A 288 8.50 -8.71 9.05
C ALA A 288 8.89 -10.03 8.35
N ASN A 289 9.23 -11.06 9.12
CA ASN A 289 9.55 -12.39 8.61
C ASN A 289 8.35 -13.14 8.02
N PHE A 290 7.13 -12.75 8.33
CA PHE A 290 5.93 -13.42 7.83
C PHE A 290 5.36 -12.78 6.56
N ILE A 291 5.23 -11.46 6.50
CA ILE A 291 4.60 -10.78 5.35
C ILE A 291 5.54 -10.74 4.15
N LEU A 292 6.81 -10.44 4.35
CA LEU A 292 7.79 -10.31 3.28
C LEU A 292 8.00 -11.60 2.48
N PRO A 293 8.22 -12.79 3.09
CA PRO A 293 8.37 -14.04 2.34
C PRO A 293 7.13 -14.42 1.54
N VAL A 294 5.93 -14.19 2.10
CA VAL A 294 4.67 -14.51 1.40
C VAL A 294 4.49 -13.60 0.17
N LEU A 295 4.82 -12.32 0.30
CA LEU A 295 4.69 -11.37 -0.79
C LEU A 295 5.76 -11.58 -1.86
N LEU A 296 7.04 -11.70 -1.45
CA LEU A 296 8.16 -11.93 -2.36
C LEU A 296 8.06 -13.30 -3.05
N HIS A 297 7.62 -14.34 -2.34
CA HIS A 297 7.39 -15.66 -2.92
C HIS A 297 6.25 -15.62 -3.96
N ARG A 298 5.17 -14.88 -3.70
CA ARG A 298 4.08 -14.70 -4.66
C ARG A 298 4.48 -13.85 -5.86
N LEU A 299 5.20 -12.76 -5.64
CA LEU A 299 5.74 -11.91 -6.71
C LEU A 299 6.81 -12.65 -7.53
N GLY A 300 7.70 -13.39 -6.87
CA GLY A 300 8.70 -14.23 -7.53
C GLY A 300 8.06 -15.35 -8.36
N ASN A 301 7.02 -16.00 -7.86
CA ASN A 301 6.27 -17.01 -8.61
C ASN A 301 5.50 -16.42 -9.79
N LEU A 302 4.95 -15.21 -9.64
CA LEU A 302 4.31 -14.49 -10.74
C LEU A 302 5.31 -14.09 -11.82
N ALA A 303 6.47 -13.56 -11.44
CA ALA A 303 7.55 -13.19 -12.35
C ALA A 303 8.11 -14.41 -13.10
N THR A 304 8.31 -15.54 -12.40
CA THR A 304 8.75 -16.80 -13.03
C THR A 304 7.67 -17.37 -13.94
N ALA A 305 6.40 -17.31 -13.57
CA ALA A 305 5.29 -17.76 -14.42
C ALA A 305 5.15 -16.91 -15.69
N LEU A 306 5.33 -15.58 -15.57
CA LEU A 306 5.32 -14.67 -16.73
C LEU A 306 6.54 -14.90 -17.63
N SER A 307 7.73 -15.11 -17.07
CA SER A 307 8.95 -15.44 -17.82
C SER A 307 8.82 -16.77 -18.54
N GLN A 308 8.25 -17.81 -17.91
CA GLN A 308 8.00 -19.11 -18.53
C GLN A 308 6.93 -19.04 -19.63
N ARG A 309 5.88 -18.22 -19.44
CA ARG A 309 4.89 -17.98 -20.51
C ARG A 309 5.51 -17.27 -21.71
N SER A 310 6.33 -16.26 -21.48
CA SER A 310 7.07 -15.55 -22.54
C SER A 310 7.99 -16.51 -23.30
N SER A 311 8.78 -17.32 -22.60
CA SER A 311 9.69 -18.30 -23.19
C SER A 311 8.95 -19.40 -23.96
N ARG A 312 7.78 -19.87 -23.49
CA ARG A 312 6.94 -20.83 -24.21
C ARG A 312 6.34 -20.23 -25.49
N ARG A 313 5.90 -18.97 -25.44
CA ARG A 313 5.39 -18.24 -26.60
C ARG A 313 6.47 -18.08 -27.67
N VAL A 314 7.65 -17.62 -27.30
CA VAL A 314 8.79 -17.49 -28.22
C VAL A 314 9.15 -18.84 -28.86
N ARG A 315 9.16 -19.92 -28.08
CA ARG A 315 9.41 -21.29 -28.62
C ARG A 315 8.31 -21.76 -29.55
N ALA A 316 7.05 -21.46 -29.26
CA ALA A 316 5.92 -21.79 -30.11
C ALA A 316 5.98 -21.03 -31.44
N ASP A 317 6.27 -19.72 -31.39
CA ASP A 317 6.43 -18.87 -32.57
C ASP A 317 7.63 -19.32 -33.45
N MET A 318 8.74 -19.74 -32.82
CA MET A 318 9.90 -20.33 -33.52
C MET A 318 9.56 -21.69 -34.15
N ALA A 319 8.83 -22.54 -33.46
CA ALA A 319 8.41 -23.87 -34.00
C ALA A 319 7.47 -23.67 -35.18
N GLU A 320 6.48 -22.77 -35.08
CA GLU A 320 5.56 -22.45 -36.19
C GLU A 320 6.31 -21.85 -37.39
N SER A 321 7.30 -20.97 -37.15
CA SER A 321 8.17 -20.40 -38.17
C SER A 321 9.00 -21.48 -38.88
N THR A 322 9.53 -22.45 -38.11
CA THR A 322 10.32 -23.57 -38.65
C THR A 322 9.45 -24.52 -39.46
N GLU A 323 8.25 -24.84 -38.99
CA GLU A 323 7.29 -25.69 -39.69
C GLU A 323 6.82 -25.03 -41.00
N ARG A 324 6.55 -23.73 -40.99
CA ARG A 324 6.23 -22.97 -42.21
C ARG A 324 7.38 -23.00 -43.23
N THR A 325 8.63 -22.86 -42.74
CA THR A 325 9.81 -22.91 -43.62
C THR A 325 9.94 -24.32 -44.26
N GLN A 326 9.75 -25.39 -43.50
CA GLN A 326 9.80 -26.75 -44.01
C GLN A 326 8.66 -27.08 -45.00
N LEU A 327 7.45 -26.51 -44.77
CA LEU A 327 6.32 -26.65 -45.70
C LEU A 327 6.57 -25.89 -47.00
N CYS A 328 7.26 -24.75 -46.95
CA CYS A 328 7.71 -24.01 -48.13
C CYS A 328 8.76 -24.79 -48.94
N GLU A 329 9.74 -25.44 -48.30
CA GLU A 329 10.77 -26.24 -48.97
C GLU A 329 10.19 -27.51 -49.64
N LYS A 330 9.09 -28.06 -49.09
CA LYS A 330 8.39 -29.24 -49.64
C LYS A 330 7.39 -28.89 -50.75
N GLY A 331 7.26 -27.62 -51.16
CA GLY A 331 6.38 -27.24 -52.26
C GLY A 331 4.89 -27.39 -52.01
N SER A 332 4.47 -27.56 -50.72
CA SER A 332 3.08 -27.88 -50.35
C SER A 332 2.20 -26.65 -50.16
N VAL A 333 2.70 -25.42 -50.34
CA VAL A 333 1.92 -24.20 -50.16
C VAL A 333 2.27 -23.14 -51.20
N HIS A 334 1.29 -22.64 -51.96
CA HIS A 334 1.42 -21.71 -53.07
C HIS A 334 1.68 -20.27 -52.71
N TRP A 335 2.03 -19.93 -51.46
CA TRP A 335 2.30 -18.56 -51.01
C TRP A 335 3.61 -18.48 -50.22
N CYS A 336 4.73 -18.52 -50.91
CA CYS A 336 6.07 -18.18 -50.39
C CYS A 336 6.58 -16.89 -51.01
N GLY A 337 6.10 -15.77 -50.56
CA GLY A 337 6.55 -14.49 -51.11
C GLY A 337 6.13 -13.30 -50.32
N GLN A 338 6.98 -12.81 -49.38
CA GLN A 338 7.50 -11.47 -49.27
C GLN A 338 8.18 -11.27 -47.91
N ARG A 339 9.52 -11.33 -47.92
CA ARG A 339 10.33 -10.72 -46.84
C ARG A 339 10.35 -9.21 -47.08
N ARG A 340 9.76 -8.42 -46.18
CA ARG A 340 10.19 -7.04 -45.98
C ARG A 340 11.22 -7.02 -44.88
N TYR A 341 12.46 -6.74 -45.24
CA TYR A 341 13.50 -6.28 -44.32
C TYR A 341 13.05 -4.91 -43.81
N ILE A 342 12.94 -4.73 -42.53
CA ILE A 342 12.96 -3.43 -41.87
C ILE A 342 14.33 -3.32 -41.22
N ALA A 343 15.13 -2.37 -41.75
CA ALA A 343 16.38 -1.93 -41.18
C ALA A 343 16.16 -1.14 -39.89
#